data_de7e871a020494448753d9ef328a32d3
#
_entry.id   de7e871a020494448753d9ef328a32d3
#
_cell.length_a   1.000
_cell.length_b   1.000
_cell.length_c   1.000
_cell.angle_alpha   90.00
_cell.angle_beta   90.00
_cell.angle_gamma   90.00
#
_symmetry.space_group_name_H-M   'P 1'
#
loop_
_entity.id
_entity.type
_entity.pdbx_description
1 polymer ?
#
loop_
_entity_poly.entity_id
_entity_poly.type
_entity_poly.pdbx_seq_one_letter_code
_entity_poly.pdbx_strand_id
1 'polypeptide(L)'
;RYEAFEQAVRTVYASTMNEDALAYRMNRGLFESDEQMAILVQRVSGDQYGGLFFPHVAGVGNSSNLYVWDKAIKMDAGMLRMVFGLGTRAVDRTSHDYVKIICLDDPLRMSPMDYEDRKEYSQHAADVISLPGNELTSEDLDRIFETDIKADKELFASQDYETARRYREEGIRNRKVPGIYDFKKLLK
;
A
#
# COMPACT_ATOMS: atom_id res chain seq x y z
N ARG A 1 -7.69 16.75 21.12
CA ARG A 1 -7.83 16.86 19.63
C ARG A 1 -7.14 18.11 19.08
N TYR A 2 -7.33 19.30 19.70
CA TYR A 2 -6.67 20.53 19.23
C TYR A 2 -5.15 20.47 19.34
N GLU A 3 -4.63 20.00 20.45
CA GLU A 3 -3.19 19.86 20.67
C GLU A 3 -2.53 18.93 19.65
N ALA A 4 -3.16 17.79 19.32
CA ALA A 4 -2.64 16.87 18.33
C ALA A 4 -2.65 17.48 16.92
N PHE A 5 -3.67 18.26 16.57
CA PHE A 5 -3.74 18.99 15.31
C PHE A 5 -2.64 20.07 15.24
N GLU A 6 -2.51 20.87 16.29
CA GLU A 6 -1.48 21.90 16.39
C GLU A 6 -0.07 21.29 16.27
N GLN A 7 0.16 20.17 16.96
CA GLN A 7 1.43 19.45 16.86
C GLN A 7 1.70 18.94 15.44
N ALA A 8 0.69 18.39 14.76
CA ALA A 8 0.83 17.95 13.37
C ALA A 8 1.17 19.11 12.43
N VAL A 9 0.51 20.26 12.59
CA VAL A 9 0.79 21.48 11.83
C VAL A 9 2.24 21.95 12.06
N ARG A 10 2.68 22.00 13.31
CA ARG A 10 4.06 22.36 13.65
C ARG A 10 5.07 21.40 13.03
N THR A 11 4.80 20.10 13.04
CA THR A 11 5.66 19.09 12.44
C THR A 11 5.77 19.28 10.91
N VAL A 12 4.67 19.59 10.24
CA VAL A 12 4.69 19.87 8.80
C VAL A 12 5.51 21.12 8.48
N TYR A 13 5.32 22.21 9.24
CA TYR A 13 6.16 23.40 9.05
C TYR A 13 7.63 23.15 9.35
N ALA A 14 7.94 22.41 10.42
CA ALA A 14 9.31 22.08 10.78
C ALA A 14 10.01 21.23 9.73
N SER A 15 9.27 20.43 8.94
CA SER A 15 9.84 19.57 7.90
C SER A 15 10.54 20.36 6.77
N THR A 16 10.21 21.65 6.57
CA THR A 16 10.90 22.51 5.59
C THR A 16 12.34 22.79 5.97
N MET A 17 12.68 22.59 7.23
CA MET A 17 14.02 22.82 7.79
C MET A 17 14.74 21.53 8.14
N ASN A 18 14.24 20.37 7.71
CA ASN A 18 14.97 19.12 7.90
C ASN A 18 16.19 19.04 6.97
N GLU A 19 17.10 18.13 7.26
CA GLU A 19 18.37 17.97 6.55
C GLU A 19 18.18 17.74 5.05
N ASP A 20 17.22 16.88 4.67
CA ASP A 20 16.93 16.56 3.27
C ASP A 20 16.37 17.76 2.51
N ALA A 21 15.45 18.52 3.12
CA ALA A 21 14.89 19.72 2.51
C ALA A 21 15.95 20.80 2.30
N LEU A 22 16.82 21.01 3.30
CA LEU A 22 17.91 21.97 3.20
C LEU A 22 18.92 21.54 2.14
N ALA A 23 19.34 20.28 2.10
CA ALA A 23 20.23 19.74 1.10
C ALA A 23 19.65 19.88 -0.32
N TYR A 24 18.35 19.58 -0.49
CA TYR A 24 17.67 19.78 -1.78
C TYR A 24 17.70 21.24 -2.22
N ARG A 25 17.38 22.19 -1.33
CA ARG A 25 17.39 23.64 -1.63
C ARG A 25 18.78 24.14 -1.99
N MET A 26 19.81 23.69 -1.24
CA MET A 26 21.20 24.04 -1.54
C MET A 26 21.62 23.54 -2.93
N ASN A 27 21.31 22.28 -3.25
CA ASN A 27 21.67 21.67 -4.54
C ASN A 27 20.95 22.32 -5.73
N ARG A 28 19.81 22.96 -5.50
CA ARG A 28 19.01 23.65 -6.51
C ARG A 28 19.27 25.16 -6.57
N GLY A 29 20.14 25.69 -5.73
CA GLY A 29 20.38 27.14 -5.65
C GLY A 29 19.20 27.94 -5.11
N LEU A 30 18.32 27.29 -4.34
CA LEU A 30 17.09 27.88 -3.77
C LEU A 30 17.25 28.27 -2.31
N PHE A 31 18.45 28.25 -1.78
CA PHE A 31 18.69 28.46 -0.35
C PHE A 31 18.23 29.84 0.15
N GLU A 32 18.41 30.86 -0.69
CA GLU A 32 18.02 32.25 -0.39
C GLU A 32 16.57 32.59 -0.85
N SER A 33 15.89 31.63 -1.47
CA SER A 33 14.52 31.85 -1.91
C SER A 33 13.57 31.78 -0.73
N ASP A 34 12.58 32.70 -0.71
CA ASP A 34 11.49 32.61 0.26
C ASP A 34 10.69 31.34 0.05
N GLU A 35 10.47 30.57 1.11
CA GLU A 35 9.74 29.32 1.07
C GLU A 35 8.43 29.42 1.83
N GLN A 36 7.34 29.22 1.11
CA GLN A 36 6.00 29.25 1.68
C GLN A 36 5.41 27.84 1.67
N MET A 37 5.03 27.35 2.86
CA MET A 37 4.41 26.06 3.05
C MET A 37 2.90 26.21 3.15
N ALA A 38 2.16 25.52 2.27
CA ALA A 38 0.73 25.34 2.39
C ALA A 38 0.42 24.02 3.11
N ILE A 39 -0.61 24.02 3.94
CA ILE A 39 -1.07 22.81 4.63
C ILE A 39 -2.40 22.36 4.04
N LEU A 40 -2.43 21.10 3.56
CA LEU A 40 -3.64 20.45 3.11
C LEU A 40 -4.15 19.54 4.23
N VAL A 41 -5.36 19.81 4.71
CA VAL A 41 -6.04 18.97 5.71
C VAL A 41 -7.14 18.19 5.04
N GLN A 42 -7.04 16.87 5.06
CA GLN A 42 -8.01 15.98 4.43
C GLN A 42 -8.56 14.97 5.42
N ARG A 43 -9.83 14.60 5.24
CA ARG A 43 -10.41 13.48 5.95
C ARG A 43 -9.87 12.18 5.36
N VAL A 44 -9.36 11.29 6.19
CA VAL A 44 -8.96 9.95 5.77
C VAL A 44 -10.22 9.13 5.46
N SER A 45 -10.28 8.54 4.27
CA SER A 45 -11.33 7.60 3.88
C SER A 45 -11.07 6.24 4.49
N GLY A 46 -12.13 5.52 4.87
CA GLY A 46 -12.03 4.18 5.43
C GLY A 46 -13.20 3.89 6.38
N ASP A 47 -13.16 2.71 6.95
CA ASP A 47 -14.12 2.24 7.96
C ASP A 47 -13.37 1.69 9.17
N GLN A 48 -14.11 1.58 10.29
CA GLN A 48 -13.58 1.01 11.52
C GLN A 48 -13.80 -0.49 11.56
N TYR A 49 -12.72 -1.23 11.84
CA TYR A 49 -12.69 -2.68 12.01
C TYR A 49 -12.01 -3.01 13.35
N GLY A 50 -12.83 -3.29 14.36
CA GLY A 50 -12.31 -3.42 15.73
C GLY A 50 -11.61 -2.16 16.22
N GLY A 51 -10.33 -2.27 16.53
CA GLY A 51 -9.47 -1.15 16.94
C GLY A 51 -8.72 -0.46 15.78
N LEU A 52 -8.94 -0.88 14.54
CA LEU A 52 -8.25 -0.37 13.36
C LEU A 52 -9.18 0.47 12.48
N PHE A 53 -8.62 1.45 11.78
CA PHE A 53 -9.34 2.25 10.78
C PHE A 53 -8.53 2.30 9.49
N PHE A 54 -9.12 1.85 8.37
CA PHE A 54 -8.47 1.84 7.06
C PHE A 54 -9.51 1.66 5.92
N PRO A 55 -9.19 2.06 4.68
CA PRO A 55 -9.93 1.68 3.49
C PRO A 55 -9.51 0.28 3.02
N HIS A 56 -10.40 -0.47 2.38
CA HIS A 56 -10.04 -1.77 1.80
C HIS A 56 -9.06 -1.65 0.63
N VAL A 57 -9.12 -0.55 -0.11
CA VAL A 57 -8.24 -0.29 -1.27
C VAL A 57 -7.89 1.18 -1.32
N ALA A 58 -6.62 1.43 -1.56
CA ALA A 58 -6.10 2.74 -1.90
C ALA A 58 -5.08 2.61 -3.04
N GLY A 59 -4.78 3.73 -3.71
CA GLY A 59 -3.82 3.68 -4.79
C GLY A 59 -3.55 5.01 -5.44
N VAL A 60 -2.63 4.97 -6.41
CA VAL A 60 -2.22 6.13 -7.21
C VAL A 60 -2.30 5.78 -8.68
N GLY A 61 -3.03 6.60 -9.43
CA GLY A 61 -3.09 6.54 -10.89
C GLY A 61 -2.00 7.40 -11.52
N ASN A 62 -1.30 6.85 -12.51
CA ASN A 62 -0.36 7.58 -13.34
C ASN A 62 -0.83 7.54 -14.80
N SER A 63 -0.76 8.67 -15.49
CA SER A 63 -1.15 8.79 -16.90
C SER A 63 -0.18 8.10 -17.86
N SER A 64 0.96 7.66 -17.37
CA SER A 64 1.94 6.91 -18.15
C SER A 64 2.38 5.67 -17.37
N ASN A 65 2.44 4.53 -18.06
CA ASN A 65 2.94 3.29 -17.47
C ASN A 65 4.43 3.12 -17.77
N LEU A 66 5.25 3.19 -16.73
CA LEU A 66 6.71 3.00 -16.83
C LEU A 66 7.14 1.53 -16.66
N TYR A 67 6.22 0.64 -16.30
CA TYR A 67 6.48 -0.79 -16.09
C TYR A 67 6.08 -1.59 -17.33
N VAL A 68 6.90 -1.50 -18.37
CA VAL A 68 6.66 -2.19 -19.66
C VAL A 68 7.45 -3.48 -19.68
N TRP A 69 6.86 -4.55 -19.16
CA TRP A 69 7.46 -5.90 -19.19
C TRP A 69 7.04 -6.74 -20.41
N ASP A 70 6.04 -6.26 -21.18
CA ASP A 70 5.53 -6.88 -22.38
C ASP A 70 5.35 -5.82 -23.46
N LYS A 71 5.68 -6.14 -24.72
CA LYS A 71 5.55 -5.24 -25.87
C LYS A 71 4.11 -4.82 -26.17
N ALA A 72 3.13 -5.58 -25.70
CA ALA A 72 1.71 -5.25 -25.85
C ALA A 72 1.21 -4.17 -24.88
N ILE A 73 2.01 -3.82 -23.85
CA ILE A 73 1.65 -2.79 -22.89
C ILE A 73 1.77 -1.41 -23.53
N LYS A 74 0.68 -0.65 -23.48
CA LYS A 74 0.62 0.72 -23.96
C LYS A 74 1.02 1.68 -22.84
N MET A 75 2.17 2.34 -22.98
CA MET A 75 2.66 3.29 -21.98
C MET A 75 1.70 4.45 -21.73
N ASP A 76 1.06 4.95 -22.79
CA ASP A 76 0.14 6.09 -22.79
C ASP A 76 -1.24 5.75 -22.19
N ALA A 77 -1.57 4.48 -22.01
CA ALA A 77 -2.78 4.08 -21.32
C ALA A 77 -2.72 4.33 -19.80
N GLY A 78 -1.52 4.50 -19.26
CA GLY A 78 -1.33 4.70 -17.83
C GLY A 78 -1.31 3.43 -17.00
N MET A 79 -1.16 3.63 -15.70
CA MET A 79 -1.14 2.54 -14.72
C MET A 79 -1.76 2.96 -13.39
N LEU A 80 -2.15 1.96 -12.61
CA LEU A 80 -2.57 2.13 -11.21
C LEU A 80 -1.62 1.35 -10.30
N ARG A 81 -1.16 1.99 -9.25
CA ARG A 81 -0.48 1.34 -8.12
C ARG A 81 -1.51 1.16 -7.02
N MET A 82 -1.80 -0.07 -6.64
CA MET A 82 -2.90 -0.40 -5.73
C MET A 82 -2.40 -1.19 -4.52
N VAL A 83 -2.95 -0.88 -3.36
CA VAL A 83 -2.65 -1.54 -2.08
C VAL A 83 -3.94 -1.75 -1.29
N PHE A 84 -3.92 -2.73 -0.39
CA PHE A 84 -4.87 -2.85 0.70
C PHE A 84 -4.44 -1.97 1.87
N GLY A 85 -5.38 -1.32 2.55
CA GLY A 85 -5.09 -0.38 3.64
C GLY A 85 -4.92 1.06 3.15
N LEU A 86 -4.22 1.87 3.93
CA LEU A 86 -3.95 3.26 3.58
C LEU A 86 -3.01 3.37 2.38
N GLY A 87 -3.15 4.46 1.62
CA GLY A 87 -2.41 4.68 0.37
C GLY A 87 -0.92 4.99 0.53
N THR A 88 -0.40 5.09 1.73
CA THR A 88 1.01 5.37 2.04
C THR A 88 1.95 4.43 1.29
N ARG A 89 1.70 3.13 1.34
CA ARG A 89 2.51 2.12 0.61
C ARG A 89 2.39 2.19 -0.91
N ALA A 90 1.37 2.84 -1.44
CA ALA A 90 1.24 3.02 -2.89
C ALA A 90 2.22 4.07 -3.42
N VAL A 91 2.68 5.00 -2.60
CA VAL A 91 3.62 6.08 -2.98
C VAL A 91 5.02 5.84 -2.45
N ASP A 92 5.16 5.34 -1.23
CA ASP A 92 6.45 5.09 -0.60
C ASP A 92 7.01 3.72 -1.01
N ARG A 93 8.34 3.65 -1.15
CA ARG A 93 9.04 2.39 -1.30
C ARG A 93 9.30 1.84 0.10
N THR A 94 8.58 0.80 0.46
CA THR A 94 8.84 0.03 1.67
C THR A 94 9.77 -1.14 1.34
N SER A 95 10.72 -1.43 2.22
CA SER A 95 11.56 -2.63 2.10
C SER A 95 10.68 -3.87 2.30
N HIS A 96 10.85 -4.85 1.42
CA HIS A 96 10.20 -6.17 1.52
C HIS A 96 8.67 -6.17 1.43
N ASP A 97 8.07 -5.15 0.80
CA ASP A 97 6.63 -5.14 0.51
C ASP A 97 6.34 -4.45 -0.81
N TYR A 98 5.32 -4.91 -1.53
CA TYR A 98 5.13 -4.56 -2.92
C TYR A 98 3.69 -4.14 -3.22
N VAL A 99 3.56 -3.12 -4.04
CA VAL A 99 2.26 -2.65 -4.53
C VAL A 99 1.83 -3.47 -5.74
N LYS A 100 0.53 -3.65 -5.92
CA LYS A 100 0.00 -4.20 -7.16
C LYS A 100 0.08 -3.15 -8.27
N ILE A 101 0.82 -3.46 -9.34
CA ILE A 101 0.82 -2.67 -10.58
C ILE A 101 -0.26 -3.21 -11.50
N ILE A 102 -1.10 -2.30 -11.99
CA ILE A 102 -2.20 -2.60 -12.90
C ILE A 102 -2.01 -1.75 -14.16
N CYS A 103 -1.91 -2.42 -15.32
CA CYS A 103 -1.88 -1.76 -16.60
C CYS A 103 -3.31 -1.34 -16.98
N LEU A 104 -3.54 -0.07 -17.30
CA LEU A 104 -4.89 0.41 -17.60
C LEU A 104 -5.37 0.02 -19.01
N ASP A 105 -4.48 -0.41 -19.90
CA ASP A 105 -4.85 -1.02 -21.17
C ASP A 105 -5.40 -2.45 -21.04
N ASP A 106 -4.97 -3.17 -19.99
CA ASP A 106 -5.45 -4.52 -19.67
C ASP A 106 -5.26 -4.80 -18.18
N PRO A 107 -6.27 -4.51 -17.33
CA PRO A 107 -6.16 -4.65 -15.87
C PRO A 107 -5.90 -6.06 -15.37
N LEU A 108 -6.23 -7.08 -16.17
CA LEU A 108 -5.99 -8.49 -15.83
C LEU A 108 -4.65 -9.03 -16.33
N ARG A 109 -3.87 -8.21 -17.05
CA ARG A 109 -2.54 -8.57 -17.52
C ARG A 109 -1.64 -8.94 -16.36
N MET A 110 -1.15 -10.16 -16.40
CA MET A 110 -0.24 -10.67 -15.38
C MET A 110 1.20 -10.29 -15.74
N SER A 111 1.96 -9.91 -14.72
CA SER A 111 3.43 -9.85 -14.82
C SER A 111 3.99 -11.24 -15.13
N PRO A 112 5.11 -11.35 -15.88
CA PRO A 112 5.77 -12.61 -16.20
C PRO A 112 6.50 -13.21 -14.98
N MET A 113 5.88 -13.18 -13.83
CA MET A 113 6.36 -13.73 -12.57
C MET A 113 5.88 -15.17 -12.41
N ASP A 114 6.75 -16.05 -11.97
CA ASP A 114 6.37 -17.38 -11.56
C ASP A 114 5.56 -17.37 -10.24
N TYR A 115 5.29 -18.53 -9.68
CA TYR A 115 4.46 -18.63 -8.48
C TYR A 115 5.18 -18.09 -7.23
N GLU A 116 6.46 -18.42 -7.06
CA GLU A 116 7.26 -17.99 -5.93
C GLU A 116 7.49 -16.48 -5.97
N ASP A 117 7.82 -15.95 -7.15
CA ASP A 117 7.94 -14.52 -7.39
C ASP A 117 6.65 -13.77 -7.02
N ARG A 118 5.48 -14.28 -7.42
CA ARG A 118 4.20 -13.63 -7.09
C ARG A 118 3.90 -13.64 -5.61
N LYS A 119 4.35 -14.66 -4.89
CA LYS A 119 4.23 -14.75 -3.45
C LYS A 119 5.16 -13.76 -2.77
N GLU A 120 6.43 -13.73 -3.17
CA GLU A 120 7.44 -12.84 -2.63
C GLU A 120 7.13 -11.37 -2.92
N TYR A 121 6.74 -11.05 -4.17
CA TYR A 121 6.48 -9.69 -4.64
C TYR A 121 4.99 -9.29 -4.57
N SER A 122 4.24 -9.83 -3.63
CA SER A 122 2.91 -9.37 -3.26
C SER A 122 2.96 -8.48 -2.02
N GLN A 123 1.86 -7.82 -1.71
CA GLN A 123 1.72 -7.07 -0.47
C GLN A 123 1.57 -8.03 0.72
N HIS A 124 2.32 -7.82 1.80
CA HIS A 124 2.28 -8.62 3.03
C HIS A 124 1.73 -7.85 4.22
N ALA A 125 1.91 -6.53 4.24
CA ALA A 125 1.45 -5.68 5.33
C ALA A 125 0.63 -4.51 4.81
N ALA A 126 -0.28 -3.99 5.64
CA ALA A 126 -1.05 -2.79 5.38
C ALA A 126 -0.77 -1.72 6.42
N ASP A 127 -0.68 -0.48 5.97
CA ASP A 127 -0.69 0.65 6.88
C ASP A 127 -2.13 0.97 7.26
N VAL A 128 -2.36 1.10 8.54
CA VAL A 128 -3.68 1.32 9.15
C VAL A 128 -3.56 2.34 10.29
N ILE A 129 -4.66 2.95 10.70
CA ILE A 129 -4.69 3.78 11.90
C ILE A 129 -5.15 2.93 13.08
N SER A 130 -4.29 2.80 14.08
CA SER A 130 -4.66 2.23 15.39
C SER A 130 -5.48 3.25 16.16
N LEU A 131 -6.74 2.97 16.43
CA LEU A 131 -7.63 3.87 17.16
C LEU A 131 -7.26 3.95 18.65
N PRO A 132 -6.89 2.86 19.33
CA PRO A 132 -6.43 2.93 20.71
C PRO A 132 -5.13 3.73 20.88
N GLY A 133 -4.17 3.55 19.96
CA GLY A 133 -2.88 4.25 19.96
C GLY A 133 -2.96 5.65 19.35
N ASN A 134 -4.00 5.94 18.56
CA ASN A 134 -4.14 7.16 17.76
C ASN A 134 -2.90 7.41 16.89
N GLU A 135 -2.40 6.37 16.26
CA GLU A 135 -1.17 6.38 15.48
C GLU A 135 -1.28 5.55 14.21
N LEU A 136 -0.42 5.85 13.24
CA LEU A 136 -0.22 5.04 12.04
C LEU A 136 0.60 3.81 12.40
N THR A 137 0.08 2.63 12.12
CA THR A 137 0.76 1.35 12.33
C THR A 137 0.77 0.53 11.05
N SER A 138 1.66 -0.45 11.02
CA SER A 138 1.74 -1.42 9.93
C SER A 138 1.36 -2.80 10.48
N GLU A 139 0.34 -3.41 9.89
CA GLU A 139 -0.20 -4.69 10.33
C GLU A 139 -0.07 -5.75 9.22
N ASP A 140 0.23 -6.97 9.60
CA ASP A 140 0.23 -8.12 8.68
C ASP A 140 -1.16 -8.35 8.08
N LEU A 141 -1.24 -8.53 6.77
CA LEU A 141 -2.52 -8.67 6.05
C LEU A 141 -3.28 -9.92 6.46
N ASP A 142 -2.60 -11.05 6.61
CA ASP A 142 -3.27 -12.28 7.02
C ASP A 142 -3.84 -12.15 8.43
N ARG A 143 -3.16 -11.41 9.31
CA ARG A 143 -3.64 -11.10 10.65
C ARG A 143 -4.85 -10.15 10.63
N ILE A 144 -4.84 -9.13 9.75
CA ILE A 144 -6.02 -8.24 9.57
C ILE A 144 -7.24 -9.07 9.17
N PHE A 145 -7.10 -10.00 8.22
CA PHE A 145 -8.20 -10.86 7.79
C PHE A 145 -8.59 -11.97 8.80
N GLU A 146 -7.85 -12.13 9.88
CA GLU A 146 -8.27 -12.94 11.03
C GLU A 146 -9.24 -12.20 11.97
N THR A 147 -9.26 -10.87 11.90
CA THR A 147 -10.23 -10.05 12.62
C THR A 147 -11.58 -10.04 11.89
N ASP A 148 -12.64 -9.59 12.58
CA ASP A 148 -13.99 -9.50 12.01
C ASP A 148 -14.09 -8.27 11.07
N ILE A 149 -13.32 -8.29 9.97
CA ILE A 149 -13.48 -7.31 8.90
C ILE A 149 -14.61 -7.78 7.97
N LYS A 150 -15.48 -6.85 7.59
CA LYS A 150 -16.61 -7.11 6.67
C LYS A 150 -16.16 -7.21 5.20
N ALA A 151 -14.93 -7.65 4.96
CA ALA A 151 -14.35 -7.80 3.63
C ALA A 151 -14.10 -9.27 3.33
N ASP A 152 -14.52 -9.70 2.15
CA ASP A 152 -14.19 -11.03 1.65
C ASP A 152 -12.72 -11.06 1.21
N LYS A 153 -11.88 -11.81 1.96
CA LYS A 153 -10.45 -11.99 1.66
C LYS A 153 -10.23 -12.42 0.21
N GLU A 154 -11.13 -13.23 -0.34
CA GLU A 154 -11.00 -13.75 -1.70
C GLU A 154 -11.06 -12.67 -2.80
N LEU A 155 -11.60 -11.47 -2.49
CA LEU A 155 -11.57 -10.35 -3.43
C LEU A 155 -10.15 -9.81 -3.62
N PHE A 156 -9.33 -9.87 -2.57
CA PHE A 156 -8.02 -9.24 -2.52
C PHE A 156 -6.87 -10.24 -2.70
N ALA A 157 -7.07 -11.48 -2.27
CA ALA A 157 -6.02 -12.50 -2.24
C ALA A 157 -6.42 -13.80 -2.93
N SER A 158 -5.48 -14.37 -3.67
CA SER A 158 -5.52 -15.76 -4.11
C SER A 158 -4.95 -16.67 -3.02
N GLN A 159 -5.46 -17.90 -2.95
CA GLN A 159 -4.96 -18.88 -2.00
C GLN A 159 -3.56 -19.37 -2.40
N ASP A 160 -2.64 -19.46 -1.45
CA ASP A 160 -1.36 -20.15 -1.62
C ASP A 160 -1.57 -21.68 -1.65
N TYR A 161 -1.79 -22.21 -2.86
CA TYR A 161 -2.08 -23.64 -3.06
C TYR A 161 -0.91 -24.55 -2.70
N GLU A 162 0.33 -24.10 -2.86
CA GLU A 162 1.50 -24.92 -2.53
C GLU A 162 1.67 -25.04 -1.02
N THR A 163 1.54 -23.95 -0.29
CA THR A 163 1.53 -23.99 1.17
C THR A 163 0.33 -24.80 1.69
N ALA A 164 -0.84 -24.68 1.07
CA ALA A 164 -2.01 -25.48 1.42
C ALA A 164 -1.78 -26.98 1.19
N ARG A 165 -1.09 -27.36 0.10
CA ARG A 165 -0.73 -28.74 -0.19
C ARG A 165 0.26 -29.26 0.83
N ARG A 166 1.35 -28.51 1.09
CA ARG A 166 2.36 -28.87 2.09
C ARG A 166 1.75 -29.09 3.47
N TYR A 167 0.88 -28.21 3.94
CA TYR A 167 0.21 -28.37 5.23
C TYR A 167 -0.64 -29.64 5.29
N ARG A 168 -1.30 -30.02 4.20
CA ARG A 168 -2.04 -31.29 4.11
C ARG A 168 -1.12 -32.52 4.18
N GLU A 169 -0.02 -32.49 3.43
CA GLU A 169 0.98 -33.58 3.40
C GLU A 169 1.67 -33.77 4.77
N GLU A 170 1.96 -32.66 5.47
CA GLU A 170 2.57 -32.64 6.79
C GLU A 170 1.56 -32.85 7.95
N GLY A 171 0.27 -32.98 7.65
CA GLY A 171 -0.79 -33.17 8.65
C GLY A 171 -1.07 -31.96 9.55
N ILE A 172 -0.65 -30.78 9.12
CA ILE A 172 -0.84 -29.50 9.86
C ILE A 172 -2.29 -29.02 9.65
N ARG A 173 -3.14 -29.22 10.68
CA ARG A 173 -4.59 -28.92 10.59
C ARG A 173 -4.97 -27.53 11.12
N ASN A 174 -4.16 -26.95 12.00
CA ASN A 174 -4.52 -25.72 12.75
C ASN A 174 -3.80 -24.46 12.26
N ARG A 175 -3.15 -24.50 11.10
CA ARG A 175 -2.46 -23.35 10.54
C ARG A 175 -3.20 -22.82 9.32
N LYS A 176 -3.52 -21.54 9.33
CA LYS A 176 -4.15 -20.89 8.16
C LYS A 176 -3.15 -20.76 7.02
N VAL A 177 -3.65 -20.91 5.80
CA VAL A 177 -2.84 -20.75 4.60
C VAL A 177 -2.72 -19.26 4.31
N PRO A 178 -1.50 -18.73 4.12
CA PRO A 178 -1.30 -17.34 3.72
C PRO A 178 -1.99 -17.00 2.40
N GLY A 179 -2.35 -15.74 2.24
CA GLY A 179 -2.87 -15.21 0.98
C GLY A 179 -1.75 -14.63 0.11
N ILE A 180 -1.94 -14.71 -1.21
CA ILE A 180 -1.16 -13.93 -2.19
C ILE A 180 -2.04 -12.77 -2.62
N TYR A 181 -1.70 -11.55 -2.20
CA TYR A 181 -2.53 -10.36 -2.39
C TYR A 181 -2.35 -9.79 -3.80
N ASP A 182 -2.98 -10.45 -4.77
CA ASP A 182 -2.91 -10.15 -6.20
C ASP A 182 -4.11 -9.35 -6.75
N PHE A 183 -5.14 -9.14 -5.95
CA PHE A 183 -6.38 -8.41 -6.26
C PHE A 183 -7.13 -8.94 -7.50
N LYS A 184 -6.85 -10.15 -7.91
CA LYS A 184 -7.33 -10.71 -9.18
C LYS A 184 -8.86 -10.79 -9.29
N LYS A 185 -9.56 -11.11 -8.19
CA LYS A 185 -11.02 -11.15 -8.19
C LYS A 185 -11.64 -9.76 -8.18
N LEU A 186 -10.99 -8.80 -7.52
CA LEU A 186 -11.46 -7.41 -7.48
C LEU A 186 -11.37 -6.72 -8.86
N LEU A 187 -10.42 -7.14 -9.70
CA LEU A 187 -10.16 -6.57 -11.03
C LEU A 187 -11.02 -7.17 -12.15
N LYS A 188 -11.78 -8.24 -11.88
CA LYS A 188 -12.71 -8.88 -12.81
C LYS A 188 -14.07 -8.21 -12.81
#